data_5c3cce4942254392e5f99d7589bdb9a6
#
_entry.id   5c3cce4942254392e5f99d7589bdb9a6
#
_cell.length_a   1.000
_cell.length_b   1.000
_cell.length_c   1.000
_cell.angle_alpha   90.00
_cell.angle_beta   90.00
_cell.angle_gamma   90.00
#
_symmetry.space_group_name_H-M   'P 1'
#
loop_
_entity.id
_entity.type
_entity.pdbx_description
1 polymer ?
#
loop_
_entity_poly.entity_id
_entity_poly.type
_entity_poly.pdbx_seq_one_letter_code
_entity_poly.pdbx_strand_id
1 'polypeptide(L)'
;MIVAGIGCRKGTSTADIEAVIAAALEQAGFAQDRLGAIATPADKGEESGIAAVALLYGLPLLFVLQPDLEAAAARCESRSDRVLALKGVPSVAEAAALAAGGPDAKLVLSRITLGPATCALAETDSSP
;
A
#
# COMPACT_ATOMS: atom_id res chain seq x y z
N MET A 1 -10.32 0.59 -10.21
CA MET A 1 -9.64 1.48 -9.24
C MET A 1 -8.36 0.83 -8.77
N ILE A 2 -7.31 1.61 -8.70
CA ILE A 2 -6.02 1.13 -8.18
C ILE A 2 -5.86 1.62 -6.75
N VAL A 3 -5.45 0.73 -5.85
CA VAL A 3 -5.14 1.02 -4.46
C VAL A 3 -3.63 0.88 -4.26
N ALA A 4 -2.99 1.90 -3.72
CA ALA A 4 -1.57 1.83 -3.38
C ALA A 4 -1.44 1.46 -1.90
N GLY A 5 -0.87 0.30 -1.62
CA GLY A 5 -0.54 -0.11 -0.26
C GLY A 5 0.86 0.36 0.09
N ILE A 6 1.00 0.98 1.25
CA ILE A 6 2.25 1.61 1.68
C ILE A 6 2.75 0.99 2.98
N GLY A 7 4.02 0.59 2.97
CA GLY A 7 4.77 0.31 4.17
C GLY A 7 5.96 1.26 4.22
N CYS A 8 6.32 1.73 5.40
CA CYS A 8 7.46 2.63 5.53
C CYS A 8 8.06 2.58 6.92
N ARG A 9 9.30 3.03 7.02
CA ARG A 9 9.96 3.21 8.31
C ARG A 9 9.39 4.45 8.98
N LYS A 10 9.46 4.48 10.30
CA LYS A 10 9.02 5.63 11.08
C LYS A 10 9.79 6.87 10.64
N GLY A 11 9.05 7.97 10.45
CA GLY A 11 9.66 9.23 10.06
C GLY A 11 9.97 9.37 8.58
N THR A 12 9.47 8.45 7.74
CA THR A 12 9.67 8.55 6.29
C THR A 12 9.05 9.84 5.76
N SER A 13 9.82 10.55 4.92
CA SER A 13 9.39 11.83 4.40
C SER A 13 8.26 11.69 3.37
N THR A 14 7.50 12.77 3.21
CA THR A 14 6.49 12.89 2.15
C THR A 14 7.11 12.62 0.77
N ALA A 15 8.29 13.17 0.52
CA ALA A 15 8.99 13.00 -0.76
C ALA A 15 9.31 11.53 -1.04
N ASP A 16 9.75 10.79 -0.03
CA ASP A 16 10.08 9.38 -0.20
C ASP A 16 8.84 8.53 -0.49
N ILE A 17 7.72 8.84 0.17
CA ILE A 17 6.48 8.12 -0.07
C ILE A 17 5.93 8.45 -1.46
N GLU A 18 5.96 9.72 -1.85
CA GLU A 18 5.54 10.13 -3.18
C GLU A 18 6.40 9.45 -4.26
N ALA A 19 7.71 9.36 -4.03
CA ALA A 19 8.63 8.75 -4.97
C ALA A 19 8.33 7.26 -5.18
N VAL A 20 8.04 6.51 -4.10
CA VAL A 20 7.76 5.09 -4.23
C VAL A 20 6.42 4.83 -4.93
N ILE A 21 5.42 5.68 -4.68
CA ILE A 21 4.14 5.58 -5.38
C ILE A 21 4.31 5.87 -6.87
N ALA A 22 5.03 6.94 -7.21
CA ALA A 22 5.29 7.30 -8.60
C ALA A 22 6.05 6.19 -9.32
N ALA A 23 7.06 5.61 -8.67
CA ALA A 23 7.82 4.51 -9.24
C ALA A 23 6.94 3.28 -9.46
N ALA A 24 6.05 2.98 -8.51
CA ALA A 24 5.14 1.86 -8.63
C ALA A 24 4.19 2.02 -9.81
N LEU A 25 3.59 3.19 -9.94
CA LEU A 25 2.66 3.47 -11.05
C LEU A 25 3.38 3.38 -12.40
N GLU A 26 4.58 3.94 -12.49
CA GLU A 26 5.37 3.87 -13.72
C GLU A 26 5.72 2.44 -14.08
N GLN A 27 6.16 1.66 -13.10
CA GLN A 27 6.55 0.27 -13.32
C GLN A 27 5.36 -0.58 -13.74
N ALA A 28 4.18 -0.31 -13.19
CA ALA A 28 2.95 -1.03 -13.54
C ALA A 28 2.29 -0.51 -14.84
N GLY A 29 2.72 0.65 -15.34
CA GLY A 29 2.17 1.22 -16.55
C GLY A 29 0.85 1.96 -16.36
N PHE A 30 0.58 2.46 -15.15
CA PHE A 30 -0.64 3.21 -14.85
C PHE A 30 -0.36 4.69 -14.68
N ALA A 31 -1.28 5.52 -15.19
CA ALA A 31 -1.26 6.95 -14.92
C ALA A 31 -1.73 7.23 -13.49
N GLN A 32 -1.31 8.34 -12.94
CA GLN A 32 -1.67 8.72 -11.57
C GLN A 32 -3.18 8.84 -11.37
N ASP A 33 -3.93 9.24 -12.39
CA ASP A 33 -5.39 9.39 -12.29
C ASP A 33 -6.12 8.06 -12.12
N ARG A 34 -5.46 6.92 -12.32
CA ARG A 34 -6.01 5.61 -12.02
C ARG A 34 -5.97 5.28 -10.53
N LEU A 35 -5.15 5.99 -9.76
CA LEU A 35 -5.01 5.76 -8.32
C LEU A 35 -6.25 6.30 -7.61
N GLY A 36 -6.93 5.43 -6.88
CA GLY A 36 -8.19 5.78 -6.22
C GLY A 36 -8.12 5.85 -4.71
N ALA A 37 -7.09 5.26 -4.10
CA ALA A 37 -6.93 5.27 -2.65
C ALA A 37 -5.50 4.91 -2.27
N ILE A 38 -5.11 5.34 -1.07
CA ILE A 38 -3.85 4.93 -0.45
C ILE A 38 -4.22 4.14 0.81
N ALA A 39 -3.59 2.99 1.02
CA ALA A 39 -3.86 2.13 2.15
C ALA A 39 -2.58 1.88 2.94
N THR A 40 -2.68 1.84 4.25
CA THR A 40 -1.56 1.57 5.14
C THR A 40 -2.09 0.86 6.38
N PRO A 41 -1.24 0.10 7.11
CA PRO A 41 -1.69 -0.47 8.37
C PRO A 41 -2.14 0.61 9.35
N ALA A 42 -3.12 0.28 10.18
CA ALA A 42 -3.67 1.24 11.14
C ALA A 42 -2.62 1.75 12.13
N ASP A 43 -1.60 0.92 12.44
CA ASP A 43 -0.51 1.33 13.32
C ASP A 43 0.43 2.36 12.68
N LYS A 44 0.29 2.63 11.39
CA LYS A 44 1.02 3.68 10.67
C LYS A 44 0.17 4.95 10.48
N GLY A 45 -0.98 5.03 11.11
CA GLY A 45 -1.88 6.16 10.96
C GLY A 45 -1.30 7.50 11.40
N GLU A 46 -0.28 7.48 12.25
CA GLU A 46 0.39 8.69 12.73
C GLU A 46 1.55 9.14 11.84
N GLU A 47 1.88 8.38 10.80
CA GLU A 47 2.94 8.76 9.89
C GLU A 47 2.51 9.92 9.00
N SER A 48 2.99 11.12 9.33
CA SER A 48 2.56 12.35 8.66
C SER A 48 2.89 12.37 7.17
N GLY A 49 3.96 11.67 6.77
CA GLY A 49 4.34 11.59 5.35
C GLY A 49 3.29 10.92 4.49
N ILE A 50 2.68 9.83 5.00
CA ILE A 50 1.62 9.12 4.27
C ILE A 50 0.38 9.98 4.17
N ALA A 51 -0.03 10.61 5.28
CA ALA A 51 -1.20 11.48 5.29
C ALA A 51 -1.00 12.68 4.36
N ALA A 52 0.20 13.25 4.33
CA ALA A 52 0.50 14.38 3.46
C ALA A 52 0.40 14.01 1.98
N VAL A 53 0.84 12.82 1.60
CA VAL A 53 0.74 12.37 0.21
C VAL A 53 -0.71 12.13 -0.18
N ALA A 54 -1.50 11.52 0.70
CA ALA A 54 -2.92 11.33 0.43
C ALA A 54 -3.63 12.67 0.21
N LEU A 55 -3.31 13.65 1.05
CA LEU A 55 -3.87 14.98 0.91
C LEU A 55 -3.43 15.65 -0.40
N LEU A 56 -2.14 15.52 -0.73
CA LEU A 56 -1.57 16.11 -1.94
C LEU A 56 -2.24 15.55 -3.20
N TYR A 57 -2.54 14.25 -3.20
CA TYR A 57 -3.18 13.60 -4.34
C TYR A 57 -4.71 13.72 -4.32
N GLY A 58 -5.28 14.23 -3.23
CA GLY A 58 -6.73 14.31 -3.09
C GLY A 58 -7.41 12.95 -2.96
N LEU A 59 -6.73 11.99 -2.34
CA LEU A 59 -7.21 10.62 -2.24
C LEU A 59 -7.53 10.24 -0.80
N PRO A 60 -8.48 9.31 -0.60
CA PRO A 60 -8.72 8.78 0.74
C PRO A 60 -7.51 7.97 1.22
N LEU A 61 -7.23 8.08 2.51
CA LEU A 61 -6.25 7.27 3.19
C LEU A 61 -7.00 6.24 4.03
N LEU A 62 -6.80 4.97 3.70
CA LEU A 62 -7.49 3.87 4.34
C LEU A 62 -6.56 3.19 5.34
N PHE A 63 -7.00 3.10 6.58
CA PHE A 63 -6.24 2.43 7.63
C PHE A 63 -6.74 1.01 7.75
N VAL A 64 -5.84 0.05 7.54
CA VAL A 64 -6.19 -1.37 7.53
C VAL A 64 -5.87 -1.96 8.89
N LEU A 65 -6.88 -2.54 9.54
CA LEU A 65 -6.72 -3.16 10.84
C LEU A 65 -5.96 -4.48 10.71
N GLN A 66 -5.29 -4.87 11.78
CA GLN A 66 -4.47 -6.09 11.79
C GLN A 66 -5.23 -7.34 11.34
N PRO A 67 -6.47 -7.60 11.80
CA PRO A 67 -7.21 -8.77 11.31
C PRO A 67 -7.42 -8.77 9.80
N ASP A 68 -7.63 -7.60 9.21
CA ASP A 68 -7.83 -7.49 7.77
C ASP A 68 -6.52 -7.70 7.01
N LEU A 69 -5.39 -7.22 7.56
CA LEU A 69 -4.07 -7.51 7.00
C LEU A 69 -3.83 -9.02 6.99
N GLU A 70 -4.11 -9.69 8.10
CA GLU A 70 -3.91 -11.13 8.23
C GLU A 70 -4.82 -11.90 7.28
N ALA A 71 -6.05 -11.46 7.10
CA ALA A 71 -6.96 -12.09 6.15
C ALA A 71 -6.46 -11.99 4.71
N ALA A 72 -5.71 -10.94 4.37
CA ALA A 72 -5.14 -10.75 3.04
C ALA A 72 -3.79 -11.45 2.86
N ALA A 73 -3.20 -11.98 3.92
CA ALA A 73 -1.83 -12.52 3.90
C ALA A 73 -1.65 -13.63 2.87
N ALA A 74 -2.65 -14.49 2.69
CA ALA A 74 -2.55 -15.62 1.76
C ALA A 74 -2.50 -15.18 0.31
N ARG A 75 -2.91 -13.94 0.01
CA ARG A 75 -2.91 -13.40 -1.36
C ARG A 75 -1.65 -12.60 -1.68
N CYS A 76 -0.76 -12.39 -0.70
CA CYS A 76 0.50 -11.70 -0.92
C CYS A 76 1.42 -12.53 -1.80
N GLU A 77 2.13 -11.88 -2.70
CA GLU A 77 3.08 -12.53 -3.61
C GLU A 77 4.51 -12.45 -3.10
N SER A 78 4.86 -11.37 -2.42
CA SER A 78 6.18 -11.18 -1.85
C SER A 78 6.22 -11.72 -0.42
N ARG A 79 7.39 -12.18 -0.01
CA ARG A 79 7.59 -12.69 1.34
C ARG A 79 8.85 -12.10 1.96
N SER A 80 8.70 -11.57 3.15
CA SER A 80 9.81 -11.16 3.99
C SER A 80 9.66 -11.83 5.34
N ASP A 81 10.62 -12.68 5.72
CA ASP A 81 10.56 -13.38 7.01
C ASP A 81 10.61 -12.38 8.16
N ARG A 82 11.36 -11.29 8.00
CA ARG A 82 11.42 -10.23 9.01
C ARG A 82 10.05 -9.55 9.19
N VAL A 83 9.39 -9.21 8.09
CA VAL A 83 8.08 -8.58 8.13
C VAL A 83 7.05 -9.53 8.72
N LEU A 84 7.10 -10.81 8.32
CA LEU A 84 6.21 -11.82 8.86
C LEU A 84 6.37 -11.95 10.38
N ALA A 85 7.61 -11.95 10.87
CA ALA A 85 7.88 -12.05 12.30
C ALA A 85 7.40 -10.82 13.07
N LEU A 86 7.52 -9.62 12.49
CA LEU A 86 7.20 -8.37 13.17
C LEU A 86 5.75 -7.94 13.00
N LYS A 87 5.12 -8.25 11.87
CA LYS A 87 3.81 -7.73 11.49
C LYS A 87 2.76 -8.80 11.29
N GLY A 88 3.14 -10.08 11.31
CA GLY A 88 2.20 -11.18 11.14
C GLY A 88 1.74 -11.42 9.71
N VAL A 89 2.30 -10.70 8.74
CA VAL A 89 1.99 -10.87 7.31
C VAL A 89 3.29 -10.84 6.50
N PRO A 90 3.34 -11.53 5.34
CA PRO A 90 4.58 -11.61 4.56
C PRO A 90 4.96 -10.29 3.87
N SER A 91 4.00 -9.41 3.61
CA SER A 91 4.24 -8.11 3.00
C SER A 91 3.15 -7.15 3.43
N VAL A 92 3.53 -6.13 4.19
CA VAL A 92 2.59 -5.14 4.70
C VAL A 92 1.97 -4.33 3.55
N ALA A 93 2.78 -3.91 2.59
CA ALA A 93 2.28 -3.11 1.47
C ALA A 93 1.27 -3.88 0.63
N GLU A 94 1.57 -5.15 0.32
CA GLU A 94 0.64 -5.99 -0.45
C GLU A 94 -0.63 -6.30 0.33
N ALA A 95 -0.48 -6.65 1.61
CA ALA A 95 -1.64 -6.95 2.45
C ALA A 95 -2.55 -5.74 2.60
N ALA A 96 -1.99 -4.55 2.79
CA ALA A 96 -2.78 -3.32 2.91
C ALA A 96 -3.53 -3.01 1.62
N ALA A 97 -2.87 -3.12 0.47
CA ALA A 97 -3.50 -2.87 -0.82
C ALA A 97 -4.64 -3.86 -1.08
N LEU A 98 -4.41 -5.13 -0.83
CA LEU A 98 -5.41 -6.19 -1.05
C LEU A 98 -6.59 -6.06 -0.10
N ALA A 99 -6.32 -5.81 1.18
CA ALA A 99 -7.38 -5.67 2.17
C ALA A 99 -8.27 -4.47 1.86
N ALA A 100 -7.65 -3.34 1.54
CA ALA A 100 -8.40 -2.11 1.22
C ALA A 100 -9.20 -2.25 -0.08
N GLY A 101 -8.67 -3.00 -1.04
CA GLY A 101 -9.36 -3.25 -2.31
C GLY A 101 -10.51 -4.25 -2.21
N GLY A 102 -10.56 -5.04 -1.14
CA GLY A 102 -11.62 -6.00 -0.91
C GLY A 102 -11.28 -7.42 -1.38
N PRO A 103 -12.22 -8.36 -1.22
CA PRO A 103 -11.94 -9.78 -1.48
C PRO A 103 -11.66 -10.09 -2.95
N ASP A 104 -12.13 -9.24 -3.87
CA ASP A 104 -11.91 -9.44 -5.30
C ASP A 104 -10.69 -8.70 -5.84
N ALA A 105 -9.99 -7.96 -5.00
CA ALA A 105 -8.81 -7.21 -5.41
C ALA A 105 -7.68 -8.15 -5.79
N LYS A 106 -6.89 -7.75 -6.79
CA LYS A 106 -5.74 -8.51 -7.26
C LYS A 106 -4.53 -7.60 -7.34
N LEU A 107 -3.36 -8.12 -6.99
CA LEU A 107 -2.13 -7.38 -7.16
C LEU A 107 -1.86 -7.18 -8.65
N VAL A 108 -1.61 -5.93 -9.03
CA VAL A 108 -1.14 -5.59 -10.37
C VAL A 108 0.34 -5.22 -10.35
N LEU A 109 0.88 -4.98 -9.17
CA LEU A 109 2.31 -4.81 -8.96
C LEU A 109 2.64 -5.32 -7.57
N SER A 110 3.52 -6.32 -7.51
CA SER A 110 4.08 -6.80 -6.25
C SER A 110 4.92 -5.70 -5.62
N ARG A 111 5.13 -5.79 -4.31
CA ARG A 111 5.87 -4.79 -3.56
C ARG A 111 7.18 -4.38 -4.24
N ILE A 112 7.38 -3.06 -4.36
CA ILE A 112 8.68 -2.49 -4.68
C ILE A 112 9.18 -1.68 -3.49
N THR A 113 10.47 -1.56 -3.36
CA THR A 113 11.09 -0.79 -2.28
C THR A 113 11.92 0.33 -2.88
N LEU A 114 11.77 1.54 -2.34
CA LEU A 114 12.57 2.69 -2.73
C LEU A 114 12.90 3.47 -1.46
N GLY A 115 14.18 3.44 -1.07
CA GLY A 115 14.60 4.04 0.20
C GLY A 115 13.90 3.41 1.39
N PRO A 116 13.31 4.20 2.30
CA PRO A 116 12.66 3.68 3.50
C PRO A 116 11.21 3.25 3.29
N ALA A 117 10.70 3.29 2.05
CA ALA A 117 9.29 3.04 1.77
C ALA A 117 9.11 1.88 0.80
N THR A 118 7.99 1.17 0.96
CA THR A 118 7.54 0.12 0.03
C THR A 118 6.15 0.47 -0.48
N CYS A 119 5.86 0.05 -1.71
CA CYS A 119 4.55 0.23 -2.31
C CYS A 119 4.18 -0.99 -3.13
N ALA A 120 2.93 -1.40 -3.02
CA ALA A 120 2.34 -2.41 -3.89
C ALA A 120 1.03 -1.84 -4.43
N LEU A 121 0.63 -2.31 -5.60
CA LEU A 121 -0.61 -1.84 -6.21
C LEU A 121 -1.57 -3.01 -6.37
N ALA A 122 -2.82 -2.79 -5.99
CA ALA A 122 -3.90 -3.74 -6.22
C ALA A 122 -4.99 -3.07 -7.05
N GLU A 123 -5.60 -3.86 -7.92
CA GLU A 123 -6.75 -3.39 -8.69
C GLU A 123 -8.01 -4.03 -8.15
N THR A 124 -9.05 -3.23 -8.00
CA THR A 124 -10.35 -3.70 -7.57
C THR A 124 -11.36 -3.48 -8.68
N ASP A 125 -12.27 -4.44 -8.84
CA ASP A 125 -13.34 -4.35 -9.82
C ASP A 125 -14.52 -3.50 -9.33
N SER A 126 -14.44 -2.97 -8.12
CA SER A 126 -15.54 -2.18 -7.60
C SER A 126 -15.69 -0.92 -8.44
N SER A 127 -16.61 -1.00 -9.37
CA SER A 127 -17.05 0.18 -10.09
C SER A 127 -18.13 0.84 -9.29
N PRO A 128 -18.10 2.15 -9.18
CA PRO A 128 -19.22 2.86 -8.61
C PRO A 128 -20.48 2.63 -9.43
#